data_7a4a2ed6195dd438c55bc7d9b6b47a41
#
_entry.id   7a4a2ed6195dd438c55bc7d9b6b47a41
#
_cell.length_a   1.000
_cell.length_b   1.000
_cell.length_c   1.000
_cell.angle_alpha   90.00
_cell.angle_beta   90.00
_cell.angle_gamma   90.00
#
_symmetry.space_group_name_H-M   'P 1'
#
loop_
_entity.id
_entity.type
_entity.pdbx_description
1 polymer ?
#
loop_
_entity_poly.entity_id
_entity_poly.type
_entity_poly.pdbx_seq_one_letter_code
_entity_poly.pdbx_strand_id
1 'polypeptide(L)'
;IVDLKAAVTDLEGRDPIFDPLYQATTGSDMYMWTQPMPDRNEFLSYRGFRLNYYAVNALLARVYAYKLDKKQAYDYAKIVLESGVFKFTDYWKITSDIQYRNRIFRPEIVFGFNVPRMTKVFEPYSPSYSSSKKWLTIKNSEQMFEGSANDYRLNYLMEHEILAAFDRPSCIKFVKPENADEMTEEEMGRIAPMIRISEMYYYVCEYLMDSDLNGAKTELQKLRNARNAKEALIANSPAELEDVIVNDARREFMCEGQLFYFYKRLGRKVVDESGNYTMTEKDFVLPLPDVELEFGNRLSELYK
;
A
#
# COMPACT_ATOMS: atom_id res chain seq x y z
N ILE A 1 -9.35 19.00 4.81
CA ILE A 1 -10.66 18.33 4.94
C ILE A 1 -11.73 19.09 4.18
N VAL A 2 -11.84 20.41 4.36
CA VAL A 2 -12.87 21.22 3.66
C VAL A 2 -12.77 21.01 2.15
N ASP A 3 -11.59 21.19 1.57
CA ASP A 3 -11.35 21.04 0.12
C ASP A 3 -11.64 19.62 -0.37
N LEU A 4 -11.28 18.60 0.43
CA LEU A 4 -11.57 17.21 0.07
C LEU A 4 -13.08 16.92 0.09
N LYS A 5 -13.83 17.47 1.05
CA LYS A 5 -15.29 17.33 1.09
C LYS A 5 -15.96 18.05 -0.09
N ALA A 6 -15.48 19.22 -0.45
CA ALA A 6 -15.94 19.91 -1.65
C ALA A 6 -15.68 19.05 -2.91
N ALA A 7 -14.48 18.49 -3.03
CA ALA A 7 -14.15 17.60 -4.14
C ALA A 7 -15.06 16.34 -4.18
N VAL A 8 -15.41 15.74 -3.05
CA VAL A 8 -16.39 14.64 -3.01
C VAL A 8 -17.72 15.09 -3.61
N THR A 9 -18.25 16.25 -3.17
CA THR A 9 -19.51 16.80 -3.67
C THR A 9 -19.47 17.07 -5.17
N ASP A 10 -18.35 17.60 -5.67
CA ASP A 10 -18.19 17.92 -7.09
C ASP A 10 -18.06 16.67 -7.97
N LEU A 11 -17.47 15.60 -7.45
CA LEU A 11 -17.25 14.35 -8.18
C LEU A 11 -18.43 13.37 -8.09
N GLU A 12 -19.26 13.48 -7.06
CA GLU A 12 -20.37 12.55 -6.81
C GLU A 12 -21.33 12.51 -8.00
N GLY A 13 -21.53 11.33 -8.56
CA GLY A 13 -22.38 11.08 -9.74
C GLY A 13 -21.87 11.70 -11.06
N ARG A 14 -20.74 12.42 -11.05
CA ARG A 14 -20.18 13.09 -12.24
C ARG A 14 -18.85 12.50 -12.68
N ASP A 15 -18.13 11.85 -11.76
CA ASP A 15 -16.86 11.23 -12.09
C ASP A 15 -17.06 10.07 -13.08
N PRO A 16 -16.27 9.98 -14.16
CA PRO A 16 -16.33 8.86 -15.10
C PRO A 16 -16.19 7.47 -14.47
N ILE A 17 -15.65 7.38 -13.26
CA ILE A 17 -15.54 6.10 -12.54
C ILE A 17 -16.92 5.46 -12.24
N PHE A 18 -18.00 6.24 -12.26
CA PHE A 18 -19.36 5.75 -12.12
C PHE A 18 -19.96 5.18 -13.41
N ASP A 19 -19.30 5.39 -14.56
CA ASP A 19 -19.82 4.93 -15.82
C ASP A 19 -19.81 3.39 -15.90
N PRO A 20 -20.98 2.75 -16.16
CA PRO A 20 -21.06 1.30 -16.27
C PRO A 20 -20.13 0.72 -17.35
N LEU A 21 -19.89 1.43 -18.45
CA LEU A 21 -18.94 1.02 -19.48
C LEU A 21 -17.50 1.05 -18.96
N TYR A 22 -17.17 2.05 -18.15
CA TYR A 22 -15.88 2.15 -17.49
C TYR A 22 -15.69 1.01 -16.48
N GLN A 23 -16.75 0.60 -15.80
CA GLN A 23 -16.75 -0.52 -14.87
C GLN A 23 -16.84 -1.88 -15.56
N ALA A 24 -17.59 -2.00 -16.66
CA ALA A 24 -17.81 -3.26 -17.38
C ALA A 24 -16.56 -3.75 -18.15
N THR A 25 -15.68 -2.84 -18.54
CA THR A 25 -14.37 -3.20 -19.13
C THR A 25 -13.42 -3.84 -18.12
N THR A 26 -13.82 -3.94 -16.85
CA THR A 26 -13.06 -4.55 -15.77
C THR A 26 -13.04 -6.07 -15.74
N GLY A 27 -13.63 -6.74 -16.70
CA GLY A 27 -13.45 -8.19 -16.88
C GLY A 27 -11.99 -8.60 -17.12
N SER A 28 -11.18 -7.70 -17.66
CA SER A 28 -9.73 -7.71 -17.53
C SER A 28 -9.33 -6.57 -16.59
N ASP A 29 -8.62 -6.83 -15.52
CA ASP A 29 -8.14 -5.88 -14.51
C ASP A 29 -7.32 -4.70 -15.06
N MET A 30 -7.23 -4.57 -16.36
CA MET A 30 -6.33 -3.73 -17.12
C MET A 30 -6.98 -2.48 -17.70
N TYR A 31 -8.23 -2.59 -18.16
CA TYR A 31 -8.84 -1.55 -18.99
C TYR A 31 -9.22 -0.27 -18.22
N MET A 32 -9.64 -0.36 -16.97
CA MET A 32 -9.96 0.83 -16.17
C MET A 32 -8.79 1.80 -16.00
N TRP A 33 -7.57 1.28 -16.14
CA TRP A 33 -6.36 1.99 -15.73
C TRP A 33 -5.58 2.52 -16.92
N THR A 34 -5.66 1.86 -18.08
CA THR A 34 -4.76 2.10 -19.21
C THR A 34 -5.42 2.53 -20.49
N GLN A 35 -6.73 2.36 -20.63
CA GLN A 35 -7.40 2.69 -21.89
C GLN A 35 -8.09 4.06 -21.85
N PRO A 36 -8.00 4.86 -22.92
CA PRO A 36 -8.85 6.00 -23.09
C PRO A 36 -10.31 5.53 -23.24
N MET A 37 -11.24 6.25 -22.63
CA MET A 37 -12.66 6.00 -22.87
C MET A 37 -12.98 6.32 -24.34
N PRO A 38 -13.62 5.40 -25.08
CA PRO A 38 -14.12 5.72 -26.41
C PRO A 38 -14.99 6.97 -26.34
N ASP A 39 -14.81 7.89 -27.27
CA ASP A 39 -15.60 9.11 -27.44
C ASP A 39 -15.57 10.14 -26.31
N ARG A 40 -14.60 10.05 -25.39
CA ARG A 40 -14.45 11.02 -24.31
C ARG A 40 -13.13 11.79 -24.37
N ASN A 41 -13.16 12.97 -23.74
CA ASN A 41 -11.98 13.80 -23.55
C ASN A 41 -10.86 12.98 -22.86
N GLU A 42 -9.71 12.87 -23.51
CA GLU A 42 -8.54 12.15 -23.01
C GLU A 42 -8.12 12.60 -21.59
N PHE A 43 -8.35 13.88 -21.28
CA PHE A 43 -8.13 14.42 -19.94
C PHE A 43 -8.99 13.74 -18.86
N LEU A 44 -10.20 13.29 -19.20
CA LEU A 44 -11.11 12.59 -18.31
C LEU A 44 -10.91 11.07 -18.29
N SER A 45 -10.01 10.56 -19.13
CA SER A 45 -9.65 9.14 -19.18
C SER A 45 -8.69 8.75 -18.05
N TYR A 46 -8.36 7.47 -17.94
CA TYR A 46 -7.38 6.94 -16.98
C TYR A 46 -7.74 7.24 -15.52
N ARG A 47 -9.02 7.19 -15.17
CA ARG A 47 -9.51 7.56 -13.82
C ARG A 47 -8.97 6.67 -12.70
N GLY A 48 -8.55 5.47 -13.01
CA GLY A 48 -8.02 4.54 -12.01
C GLY A 48 -6.75 5.00 -11.31
N PHE A 49 -5.93 5.85 -11.95
CA PHE A 49 -4.69 6.39 -11.36
C PHE A 49 -4.86 7.79 -10.78
N ARG A 50 -5.92 8.49 -11.17
CA ARG A 50 -6.14 9.88 -10.75
C ARG A 50 -6.93 9.91 -9.46
N LEU A 51 -6.98 11.07 -8.83
CA LEU A 51 -7.87 11.33 -7.71
C LEU A 51 -9.33 11.33 -8.22
N ASN A 52 -9.90 10.13 -8.34
CA ASN A 52 -11.30 9.91 -8.62
C ASN A 52 -12.14 10.03 -7.35
N TYR A 53 -13.46 9.92 -7.45
CA TYR A 53 -14.39 10.01 -6.32
C TYR A 53 -13.97 9.11 -5.14
N TYR A 54 -13.65 7.85 -5.41
CA TYR A 54 -13.26 6.90 -4.37
C TYR A 54 -11.88 7.20 -3.79
N ALA A 55 -10.95 7.69 -4.61
CA ALA A 55 -9.62 8.09 -4.14
C ALA A 55 -9.69 9.30 -3.20
N VAL A 56 -10.60 10.25 -3.45
CA VAL A 56 -10.82 11.38 -2.54
C VAL A 56 -11.43 10.90 -1.23
N ASN A 57 -12.38 9.95 -1.25
CA ASN A 57 -12.94 9.34 -0.05
C ASN A 57 -11.86 8.55 0.73
N ALA A 58 -11.02 7.78 0.05
CA ALA A 58 -9.91 7.08 0.69
C ALA A 58 -8.91 8.04 1.35
N LEU A 59 -8.63 9.17 0.70
CA LEU A 59 -7.78 10.22 1.27
C LEU A 59 -8.44 10.87 2.49
N LEU A 60 -9.76 11.08 2.49
CA LEU A 60 -10.50 11.54 3.67
C LEU A 60 -10.40 10.52 4.81
N ALA A 61 -10.56 9.22 4.53
CA ALA A 61 -10.38 8.17 5.52
C ALA A 61 -8.98 8.27 6.16
N ARG A 62 -7.92 8.41 5.35
CA ARG A 62 -6.54 8.58 5.82
C ARG A 62 -6.38 9.83 6.69
N VAL A 63 -6.90 10.97 6.26
CA VAL A 63 -6.80 12.23 7.02
C VAL A 63 -7.53 12.14 8.36
N TYR A 64 -8.71 11.52 8.40
CA TYR A 64 -9.43 11.31 9.66
C TYR A 64 -8.74 10.30 10.57
N ALA A 65 -8.13 9.24 10.03
CA ALA A 65 -7.30 8.34 10.79
C ALA A 65 -6.10 9.06 11.44
N TYR A 66 -5.45 9.99 10.72
CA TYR A 66 -4.40 10.86 11.28
C TYR A 66 -4.91 11.81 12.37
N LYS A 67 -6.17 12.20 12.32
CA LYS A 67 -6.82 12.98 13.37
C LYS A 67 -7.30 12.13 14.54
N LEU A 68 -7.10 10.83 14.50
CA LEU A 68 -7.60 9.84 15.46
C LEU A 68 -9.14 9.81 15.54
N ASP A 69 -9.82 10.30 14.51
CA ASP A 69 -11.27 10.21 14.36
C ASP A 69 -11.62 8.88 13.64
N LYS A 70 -11.57 7.79 14.41
CA LYS A 70 -11.79 6.43 13.91
C LYS A 70 -13.14 6.29 13.21
N LYS A 71 -14.20 6.98 13.73
CA LYS A 71 -15.55 6.87 13.14
C LYS A 71 -15.61 7.44 11.73
N GLN A 72 -15.10 8.65 11.53
CA GLN A 72 -15.05 9.25 10.19
C GLN A 72 -14.12 8.48 9.27
N ALA A 73 -12.98 8.00 9.76
CA ALA A 73 -12.08 7.14 8.97
C ALA A 73 -12.81 5.87 8.50
N TYR A 74 -13.58 5.22 9.37
CA TYR A 74 -14.43 4.07 9.05
C TYR A 74 -15.45 4.42 7.97
N ASP A 75 -16.21 5.50 8.15
CA ASP A 75 -17.30 5.87 7.23
C ASP A 75 -16.78 6.08 5.80
N TYR A 76 -15.69 6.83 5.65
CA TYR A 76 -15.09 7.07 4.35
C TYR A 76 -14.42 5.82 3.76
N ALA A 77 -13.81 4.97 4.59
CA ALA A 77 -13.24 3.70 4.15
C ALA A 77 -14.33 2.74 3.62
N LYS A 78 -15.48 2.70 4.28
CA LYS A 78 -16.63 1.87 3.85
C LYS A 78 -17.16 2.29 2.48
N ILE A 79 -17.23 3.60 2.17
CA ILE A 79 -17.63 4.07 0.83
C ILE A 79 -16.74 3.44 -0.25
N VAL A 80 -15.44 3.35 -0.01
CA VAL A 80 -14.49 2.75 -0.96
C VAL A 80 -14.68 1.24 -1.07
N LEU A 81 -14.76 0.55 0.05
CA LEU A 81 -14.84 -0.92 0.09
C LEU A 81 -16.19 -1.43 -0.46
N GLU A 82 -17.27 -0.71 -0.24
CA GLU A 82 -18.62 -1.08 -0.69
C GLU A 82 -18.92 -0.65 -2.13
N SER A 83 -18.01 0.08 -2.76
CA SER A 83 -18.17 0.52 -4.16
C SER A 83 -18.24 -0.64 -5.17
N GLY A 84 -17.64 -1.79 -4.83
CA GLY A 84 -17.48 -2.93 -5.75
C GLY A 84 -16.51 -2.67 -6.91
N VAL A 85 -15.91 -1.47 -6.97
CA VAL A 85 -14.97 -1.07 -8.03
C VAL A 85 -13.61 -1.73 -7.83
N PHE A 86 -13.11 -1.72 -6.59
CA PHE A 86 -11.82 -2.30 -6.24
C PHE A 86 -12.01 -3.71 -5.69
N LYS A 87 -11.22 -4.65 -6.18
CA LYS A 87 -11.32 -6.06 -5.80
C LYS A 87 -9.96 -6.59 -5.39
N PHE A 88 -9.95 -7.58 -4.52
CA PHE A 88 -8.71 -8.31 -4.27
C PHE A 88 -8.18 -8.94 -5.56
N THR A 89 -6.86 -8.89 -5.69
CA THR A 89 -6.17 -9.50 -6.82
C THR A 89 -6.38 -11.00 -6.82
N ASP A 90 -6.79 -11.54 -7.96
CA ASP A 90 -6.99 -12.97 -8.13
C ASP A 90 -5.70 -13.75 -7.84
N TYR A 91 -5.81 -14.87 -7.13
CA TYR A 91 -4.67 -15.68 -6.70
C TYR A 91 -3.78 -16.09 -7.88
N TRP A 92 -4.36 -16.48 -9.01
CA TRP A 92 -3.61 -16.93 -10.18
C TRP A 92 -2.75 -15.83 -10.81
N LYS A 93 -3.14 -14.56 -10.66
CA LYS A 93 -2.33 -13.40 -11.09
C LYS A 93 -1.15 -13.13 -10.16
N ILE A 94 -1.29 -13.49 -8.88
CA ILE A 94 -0.21 -13.36 -7.89
C ILE A 94 0.78 -14.51 -8.03
N THR A 95 0.28 -15.72 -8.33
CA THR A 95 1.07 -16.96 -8.34
C THR A 95 1.59 -17.34 -9.73
N SER A 96 1.27 -16.56 -10.77
CA SER A 96 1.76 -16.76 -12.13
C SER A 96 3.28 -16.66 -12.22
N ASP A 97 3.82 -17.08 -13.35
CA ASP A 97 5.23 -16.88 -13.66
C ASP A 97 5.63 -15.41 -13.47
N ILE A 98 6.85 -15.20 -13.01
CA ILE A 98 7.32 -13.88 -12.57
C ILE A 98 7.14 -12.79 -13.63
N GLN A 99 7.25 -13.15 -14.92
CA GLN A 99 7.09 -12.24 -16.05
C GLN A 99 5.66 -11.70 -16.23
N TYR A 100 4.64 -12.42 -15.72
CA TYR A 100 3.22 -12.05 -15.81
C TYR A 100 2.61 -11.72 -14.46
N ARG A 101 3.41 -11.81 -13.39
CA ARG A 101 2.94 -11.71 -12.01
C ARG A 101 2.48 -10.30 -11.66
N ASN A 102 1.28 -10.20 -11.11
CA ASN A 102 0.80 -8.96 -10.51
C ASN A 102 1.46 -8.72 -9.14
N ARG A 103 2.59 -8.00 -9.13
CA ARG A 103 3.42 -7.77 -7.94
C ARG A 103 2.92 -6.63 -7.07
N ILE A 104 2.09 -5.74 -7.60
CA ILE A 104 1.64 -4.51 -6.90
C ILE A 104 0.17 -4.56 -6.45
N PHE A 105 -0.50 -5.71 -6.65
CA PHE A 105 -1.93 -5.84 -6.35
C PHE A 105 -2.77 -4.77 -7.05
N ARG A 106 -2.60 -4.64 -8.34
CA ARG A 106 -3.13 -3.54 -9.14
C ARG A 106 -4.63 -3.30 -9.00
N PRO A 107 -5.53 -4.32 -9.03
CA PRO A 107 -6.98 -4.11 -8.86
C PRO A 107 -7.37 -3.51 -7.49
N GLU A 108 -6.44 -3.48 -6.55
CA GLU A 108 -6.63 -2.97 -5.20
C GLU A 108 -6.18 -1.52 -5.04
N ILE A 109 -5.53 -0.94 -6.07
CA ILE A 109 -5.00 0.42 -6.02
C ILE A 109 -6.15 1.40 -6.20
N VAL A 110 -6.41 2.20 -5.16
CA VAL A 110 -7.43 3.25 -5.16
C VAL A 110 -6.87 4.55 -5.72
N PHE A 111 -5.58 4.81 -5.43
CA PHE A 111 -4.83 5.94 -5.96
C PHE A 111 -3.36 5.59 -6.14
N GLY A 112 -2.78 5.98 -7.26
CA GLY A 112 -1.38 5.75 -7.58
C GLY A 112 -0.81 6.81 -8.49
N PHE A 113 0.52 6.93 -8.48
CA PHE A 113 1.22 7.78 -9.44
C PHE A 113 1.79 6.95 -10.59
N ASN A 114 1.67 7.48 -11.80
CA ASN A 114 2.41 6.94 -12.93
C ASN A 114 3.85 7.46 -12.86
N VAL A 115 4.78 6.53 -12.65
CA VAL A 115 6.22 6.81 -12.56
C VAL A 115 6.94 6.01 -13.66
N PRO A 116 7.13 6.57 -14.86
CA PRO A 116 7.61 5.84 -16.05
C PRO A 116 8.95 5.12 -15.88
N ARG A 117 9.73 5.50 -14.87
CA ARG A 117 11.04 4.91 -14.57
C ARG A 117 11.09 4.19 -13.22
N MET A 118 9.95 3.75 -12.71
CA MET A 118 9.87 3.13 -11.38
C MET A 118 10.84 1.94 -11.24
N THR A 119 10.81 1.02 -12.17
CA THR A 119 11.69 -0.16 -12.16
C THR A 119 13.17 0.22 -12.19
N LYS A 120 13.57 1.22 -13.00
CA LYS A 120 14.96 1.70 -13.06
C LYS A 120 15.44 2.29 -11.72
N VAL A 121 14.54 2.83 -10.92
CA VAL A 121 14.88 3.32 -9.59
C VAL A 121 15.21 2.16 -8.65
N PHE A 122 14.55 1.01 -8.81
CA PHE A 122 14.75 -0.16 -7.96
C PHE A 122 15.84 -1.13 -8.45
N GLU A 123 16.18 -1.13 -9.74
CA GLU A 123 17.24 -1.98 -10.33
C GLU A 123 18.56 -1.98 -9.51
N PRO A 124 19.12 -0.83 -9.08
CA PRO A 124 20.37 -0.82 -8.32
C PRO A 124 20.29 -1.48 -6.95
N TYR A 125 19.06 -1.70 -6.45
CA TYR A 125 18.79 -2.25 -5.13
C TYR A 125 18.29 -3.69 -5.16
N SER A 126 18.28 -4.31 -6.34
CA SER A 126 17.86 -5.70 -6.53
C SER A 126 19.06 -6.62 -6.65
N PRO A 127 19.05 -7.82 -6.02
CA PRO A 127 20.08 -8.84 -6.22
C PRO A 127 20.30 -9.22 -7.68
N SER A 128 19.23 -9.39 -8.43
CA SER A 128 19.24 -9.84 -9.82
C SER A 128 19.91 -8.86 -10.79
N TYR A 129 20.03 -7.58 -10.42
CA TYR A 129 20.55 -6.53 -11.32
C TYR A 129 21.82 -5.83 -10.83
N SER A 130 22.20 -6.00 -9.59
CA SER A 130 23.28 -5.21 -9.02
C SER A 130 24.32 -6.02 -8.30
N SER A 131 25.56 -5.97 -8.82
CA SER A 131 26.74 -6.42 -8.10
C SER A 131 27.15 -5.48 -6.94
N SER A 132 26.49 -4.32 -6.80
CA SER A 132 26.90 -3.25 -5.88
C SER A 132 26.63 -3.54 -4.40
N LYS A 133 25.97 -4.64 -4.06
CA LYS A 133 25.64 -5.06 -2.67
C LYS A 133 24.81 -4.05 -1.85
N LYS A 134 24.12 -3.12 -2.52
CA LYS A 134 23.21 -2.14 -1.88
C LYS A 134 21.76 -2.57 -1.97
N TRP A 135 21.50 -3.85 -1.79
CA TRP A 135 20.17 -4.42 -1.95
C TRP A 135 19.23 -4.00 -0.82
N LEU A 136 17.97 -3.77 -1.14
CA LEU A 136 16.89 -3.59 -0.17
C LEU A 136 16.50 -4.95 0.40
N THR A 137 17.30 -5.43 1.32
CA THR A 137 17.01 -6.69 2.02
C THR A 137 16.05 -6.44 3.18
N ILE A 138 15.18 -7.41 3.41
CA ILE A 138 14.27 -7.41 4.55
C ILE A 138 14.86 -8.32 5.61
N LYS A 139 15.48 -7.70 6.59
CA LYS A 139 15.91 -8.41 7.79
C LYS A 139 14.69 -8.92 8.55
N ASN A 140 14.83 -9.99 9.30
CA ASN A 140 13.74 -10.58 10.10
C ASN A 140 12.50 -10.96 9.29
N SER A 141 12.65 -11.29 7.99
CA SER A 141 11.54 -11.77 7.16
C SER A 141 10.90 -13.04 7.75
N GLU A 142 11.70 -13.96 8.31
CA GLU A 142 11.21 -15.15 8.98
C GLU A 142 10.27 -14.78 10.15
N GLN A 143 10.69 -13.88 11.02
CA GLN A 143 9.86 -13.41 12.13
C GLN A 143 8.62 -12.66 11.65
N MET A 144 8.77 -11.84 10.61
CA MET A 144 7.64 -11.09 10.02
C MET A 144 6.56 -12.01 9.46
N PHE A 145 6.94 -13.17 8.92
CA PHE A 145 6.03 -14.16 8.35
C PHE A 145 5.87 -15.42 9.22
N GLU A 146 6.28 -15.35 10.49
CA GLU A 146 6.12 -16.48 11.41
C GLU A 146 4.66 -16.97 11.44
N GLY A 147 4.47 -18.28 11.30
CA GLY A 147 3.15 -18.89 11.20
C GLY A 147 2.44 -18.73 9.85
N SER A 148 3.02 -17.97 8.89
CA SER A 148 2.40 -17.60 7.61
C SER A 148 3.14 -18.18 6.40
N ALA A 149 3.60 -19.41 6.46
CA ALA A 149 4.42 -20.04 5.41
C ALA A 149 3.76 -20.06 4.00
N ASN A 150 2.44 -19.98 3.95
CA ASN A 150 1.68 -19.99 2.69
C ASN A 150 1.30 -18.58 2.20
N ASP A 151 1.71 -17.51 2.88
CA ASP A 151 1.41 -16.15 2.50
C ASP A 151 1.99 -15.83 1.12
N TYR A 152 1.14 -15.34 0.22
CA TYR A 152 1.56 -14.99 -1.14
C TYR A 152 2.61 -13.89 -1.17
N ARG A 153 2.61 -12.99 -0.20
CA ARG A 153 3.60 -11.90 -0.09
C ARG A 153 5.00 -12.45 0.21
N LEU A 154 5.09 -13.51 1.01
CA LEU A 154 6.34 -14.23 1.24
C LEU A 154 6.80 -14.96 -0.02
N ASN A 155 5.91 -15.77 -0.59
CA ASN A 155 6.29 -16.75 -1.60
C ASN A 155 6.45 -16.15 -3.00
N TYR A 156 5.82 -14.99 -3.27
CA TYR A 156 5.75 -14.45 -4.63
C TYR A 156 6.20 -12.99 -4.75
N LEU A 157 6.35 -12.26 -3.64
CA LEU A 157 6.84 -10.88 -3.65
C LEU A 157 8.22 -10.72 -3.01
N MET A 158 8.82 -11.82 -2.58
CA MET A 158 10.18 -11.85 -2.07
C MET A 158 11.03 -12.79 -2.91
N GLU A 159 12.27 -12.40 -3.13
CA GLU A 159 13.31 -13.21 -3.73
C GLU A 159 14.38 -13.49 -2.67
N HIS A 160 14.80 -14.74 -2.61
CA HIS A 160 15.84 -15.18 -1.70
C HIS A 160 17.12 -15.42 -2.48
N GLU A 161 18.14 -14.64 -2.24
CA GLU A 161 19.47 -14.90 -2.77
C GLU A 161 20.35 -15.51 -1.67
N ILE A 162 20.72 -16.74 -1.87
CA ILE A 162 21.65 -17.46 -0.98
C ILE A 162 23.08 -17.15 -1.45
N LEU A 163 23.72 -16.17 -0.82
CA LEU A 163 25.12 -15.87 -1.01
C LEU A 163 25.94 -16.48 0.14
N ALA A 164 26.65 -17.57 -0.16
CA ALA A 164 27.55 -18.27 0.76
C ALA A 164 26.87 -18.77 2.04
N ALA A 165 26.79 -18.01 3.10
CA ALA A 165 26.21 -18.39 4.38
C ALA A 165 25.02 -17.49 4.79
N PHE A 166 24.56 -16.61 3.92
CA PHE A 166 23.54 -15.64 4.28
C PHE A 166 22.38 -15.69 3.29
N ASP A 167 21.19 -15.98 3.79
CA ASP A 167 19.94 -15.73 3.07
C ASP A 167 19.63 -14.22 3.10
N ARG A 168 19.39 -13.64 1.94
CA ARG A 168 19.10 -12.22 1.80
C ARG A 168 17.77 -12.02 1.11
N PRO A 169 16.67 -12.11 1.85
CA PRO A 169 15.35 -11.88 1.27
C PRO A 169 15.19 -10.42 0.84
N SER A 170 14.76 -10.20 -0.39
CA SER A 170 14.53 -8.89 -0.99
C SER A 170 13.14 -8.80 -1.58
N CYS A 171 12.49 -7.63 -1.42
CA CYS A 171 11.17 -7.41 -2.02
C CYS A 171 11.30 -7.08 -3.51
N ILE A 172 10.58 -7.83 -4.36
CA ILE A 172 10.63 -7.68 -5.81
C ILE A 172 9.44 -6.93 -6.41
N LYS A 173 8.63 -6.26 -5.60
CA LYS A 173 7.44 -5.53 -6.09
C LYS A 173 7.70 -4.63 -7.29
N PHE A 174 8.79 -3.89 -7.26
CA PHE A 174 9.15 -2.91 -8.29
C PHE A 174 10.37 -3.30 -9.10
N VAL A 175 10.80 -4.53 -9.00
CA VAL A 175 11.90 -5.05 -9.80
C VAL A 175 11.35 -5.56 -11.12
N LYS A 176 11.95 -5.14 -12.24
CA LYS A 176 11.60 -5.67 -13.56
C LYS A 176 12.16 -7.08 -13.69
N PRO A 177 11.36 -8.11 -13.98
CA PRO A 177 11.87 -9.42 -14.29
C PRO A 177 12.70 -9.41 -15.58
N GLU A 178 13.71 -10.26 -15.68
CA GLU A 178 14.63 -10.31 -16.82
C GLU A 178 13.91 -10.54 -18.16
N ASN A 179 12.85 -11.35 -18.14
CA ASN A 179 12.02 -11.67 -19.32
C ASN A 179 10.61 -11.08 -19.18
N ALA A 180 10.47 -9.88 -18.58
CA ALA A 180 9.15 -9.27 -18.42
C ALA A 180 8.49 -9.04 -19.78
N ASP A 181 7.24 -9.44 -19.90
CA ASP A 181 6.38 -9.04 -20.98
C ASP A 181 6.21 -7.51 -20.96
N GLU A 182 6.38 -6.86 -22.14
CA GLU A 182 6.35 -5.39 -22.23
C GLU A 182 5.02 -4.82 -21.72
N MET A 183 3.89 -5.48 -22.03
CA MET A 183 2.57 -5.04 -21.59
C MET A 183 2.45 -5.14 -20.07
N THR A 184 2.87 -6.24 -19.47
CA THR A 184 2.88 -6.42 -18.02
C THR A 184 3.76 -5.37 -17.34
N GLU A 185 4.90 -5.05 -17.93
CA GLU A 185 5.81 -4.05 -17.38
C GLU A 185 5.26 -2.62 -17.52
N GLU A 186 4.59 -2.30 -18.63
CA GLU A 186 3.88 -1.02 -18.78
C GLU A 186 2.78 -0.83 -17.75
N GLU A 187 2.14 -1.91 -17.37
CA GLU A 187 1.03 -1.89 -16.45
C GLU A 187 1.42 -1.87 -14.98
N MET A 188 2.47 -2.59 -14.62
CA MET A 188 2.88 -2.79 -13.24
C MET A 188 4.16 -2.04 -12.88
N GLY A 189 5.10 -1.97 -13.79
CA GLY A 189 6.41 -1.36 -13.55
C GLY A 189 6.42 0.16 -13.47
N ARG A 190 5.29 0.81 -13.75
CA ARG A 190 5.18 2.28 -13.79
C ARG A 190 4.27 2.87 -12.71
N ILE A 191 3.69 2.05 -11.85
CA ILE A 191 2.73 2.54 -10.87
C ILE A 191 3.33 2.49 -9.47
N ALA A 192 3.35 3.65 -8.82
CA ALA A 192 3.60 3.77 -7.39
C ALA A 192 2.24 3.77 -6.65
N PRO A 193 1.87 2.68 -5.96
CA PRO A 193 0.64 2.66 -5.16
C PRO A 193 0.73 3.67 -4.02
N MET A 194 -0.24 4.56 -3.93
CA MET A 194 -0.34 5.55 -2.87
C MET A 194 -1.39 5.19 -1.84
N ILE A 195 -2.53 4.68 -2.30
CA ILE A 195 -3.61 4.19 -1.44
C ILE A 195 -4.12 2.89 -2.05
N ARG A 196 -4.22 1.84 -1.25
CA ARG A 196 -4.82 0.55 -1.61
C ARG A 196 -5.97 0.20 -0.66
N ILE A 197 -6.88 -0.67 -1.10
CA ILE A 197 -8.02 -1.10 -0.28
C ILE A 197 -7.59 -1.77 1.03
N SER A 198 -6.42 -2.36 1.10
CA SER A 198 -5.86 -2.93 2.35
C SER A 198 -5.82 -1.91 3.48
N GLU A 199 -5.45 -0.66 3.19
CA GLU A 199 -5.46 0.43 4.16
C GLU A 199 -6.89 0.74 4.66
N MET A 200 -7.87 0.69 3.77
CA MET A 200 -9.28 0.89 4.14
C MET A 200 -9.78 -0.22 5.06
N TYR A 201 -9.37 -1.47 4.85
CA TYR A 201 -9.65 -2.57 5.77
C TYR A 201 -9.07 -2.32 7.15
N TYR A 202 -7.84 -1.80 7.25
CA TYR A 202 -7.25 -1.47 8.55
C TYR A 202 -8.04 -0.40 9.30
N TYR A 203 -8.51 0.66 8.62
CA TYR A 203 -9.34 1.69 9.26
C TYR A 203 -10.70 1.14 9.74
N VAL A 204 -11.29 0.24 8.99
CA VAL A 204 -12.51 -0.46 9.42
C VAL A 204 -12.24 -1.29 10.67
N CYS A 205 -11.15 -2.04 10.70
CA CYS A 205 -10.75 -2.84 11.87
C CYS A 205 -10.47 -1.96 13.10
N GLU A 206 -9.74 -0.84 12.92
CA GLU A 206 -9.39 0.10 13.99
C GLU A 206 -10.61 0.74 14.65
N TYR A 207 -11.69 0.94 13.90
CA TYR A 207 -12.94 1.44 14.47
C TYR A 207 -13.73 0.33 15.18
N LEU A 208 -13.86 -0.82 14.53
CA LEU A 208 -14.67 -1.92 15.05
C LEU A 208 -14.07 -2.56 16.31
N MET A 209 -12.73 -2.62 16.41
CA MET A 209 -12.08 -3.35 17.51
C MET A 209 -12.44 -2.87 18.90
N ASP A 210 -12.84 -1.60 19.05
CA ASP A 210 -13.20 -1.01 20.33
C ASP A 210 -14.62 -1.43 20.79
N SER A 211 -15.50 -1.82 19.87
CA SER A 211 -16.91 -2.16 20.16
C SER A 211 -17.33 -3.55 19.68
N ASP A 212 -16.73 -4.05 18.61
CA ASP A 212 -16.99 -5.36 18.00
C ASP A 212 -15.68 -6.00 17.54
N LEU A 213 -14.94 -6.56 18.49
CA LEU A 213 -13.66 -7.20 18.23
C LEU A 213 -13.78 -8.37 17.22
N ASN A 214 -14.89 -9.11 17.24
CA ASN A 214 -15.10 -10.23 16.31
C ASN A 214 -15.44 -9.72 14.91
N GLY A 215 -16.18 -8.65 14.77
CA GLY A 215 -16.41 -7.97 13.50
C GLY A 215 -15.11 -7.45 12.90
N ALA A 216 -14.26 -6.81 13.72
CA ALA A 216 -12.93 -6.36 13.28
C ALA A 216 -12.05 -7.52 12.77
N LYS A 217 -12.02 -8.64 13.50
CA LYS A 217 -11.30 -9.85 13.04
C LYS A 217 -11.85 -10.39 11.72
N THR A 218 -13.16 -10.38 11.56
CA THR A 218 -13.81 -10.84 10.33
C THR A 218 -13.41 -9.98 9.13
N GLU A 219 -13.34 -8.67 9.29
CA GLU A 219 -12.89 -7.76 8.24
C GLU A 219 -11.40 -7.96 7.90
N LEU A 220 -10.54 -8.08 8.91
CA LEU A 220 -9.12 -8.35 8.70
C LEU A 220 -8.90 -9.72 8.02
N GLN A 221 -9.70 -10.72 8.36
CA GLN A 221 -9.59 -12.05 7.77
C GLN A 221 -9.90 -12.05 6.26
N LYS A 222 -10.74 -11.15 5.76
CA LYS A 222 -10.98 -11.00 4.31
C LYS A 222 -9.68 -10.65 3.57
N LEU A 223 -8.96 -9.67 4.08
CA LEU A 223 -7.66 -9.28 3.53
C LEU A 223 -6.65 -10.42 3.63
N ARG A 224 -6.55 -11.06 4.78
CA ARG A 224 -5.62 -12.18 5.00
C ARG A 224 -5.90 -13.38 4.11
N ASN A 225 -7.19 -13.69 3.87
CA ASN A 225 -7.59 -14.74 2.94
C ASN A 225 -7.14 -14.44 1.50
N ALA A 226 -7.25 -13.19 1.07
CA ALA A 226 -6.76 -12.75 -0.25
C ALA A 226 -5.24 -12.87 -0.39
N ARG A 227 -4.51 -12.94 0.71
CA ARG A 227 -3.05 -13.16 0.76
C ARG A 227 -2.68 -14.61 1.04
N ASN A 228 -3.66 -15.52 1.16
CA ASN A 228 -3.47 -16.90 1.61
C ASN A 228 -2.78 -17.03 2.97
N ALA A 229 -2.86 -16.00 3.78
CA ALA A 229 -2.43 -15.98 5.18
C ALA A 229 -3.55 -16.59 6.04
N LYS A 230 -3.60 -17.93 6.08
CA LYS A 230 -4.73 -18.70 6.67
C LYS A 230 -4.51 -19.09 8.14
N GLU A 231 -3.40 -18.69 8.71
CA GLU A 231 -3.16 -18.92 10.15
C GLU A 231 -4.25 -18.26 10.99
N ALA A 232 -4.55 -18.89 12.13
CA ALA A 232 -5.60 -18.38 13.02
C ALA A 232 -5.29 -16.94 13.47
N LEU A 233 -6.29 -16.07 13.35
CA LEU A 233 -6.20 -14.71 13.85
C LEU A 233 -6.53 -14.73 15.34
N ILE A 234 -5.48 -14.79 16.17
CA ILE A 234 -5.58 -14.84 17.63
C ILE A 234 -5.39 -13.43 18.15
N ALA A 235 -6.45 -12.83 18.69
CA ALA A 235 -6.43 -11.57 19.42
C ALA A 235 -7.62 -11.55 20.39
N ASN A 236 -7.37 -11.31 21.66
CA ASN A 236 -8.40 -11.34 22.72
C ASN A 236 -8.72 -9.93 23.22
N SER A 237 -8.01 -8.93 22.75
CA SER A 237 -8.20 -7.52 23.08
C SER A 237 -7.97 -6.62 21.87
N PRO A 238 -8.47 -5.37 21.89
CA PRO A 238 -8.18 -4.37 20.87
C PRO A 238 -6.66 -4.17 20.66
N ALA A 239 -5.89 -4.14 21.74
CA ALA A 239 -4.44 -3.95 21.68
C ALA A 239 -3.74 -5.10 20.95
N GLU A 240 -4.12 -6.35 21.25
CA GLU A 240 -3.59 -7.52 20.54
C GLU A 240 -3.98 -7.51 19.05
N LEU A 241 -5.20 -7.09 18.73
CA LEU A 241 -5.62 -6.95 17.33
C LEU A 241 -4.85 -5.86 16.60
N GLU A 242 -4.56 -4.75 17.28
CA GLU A 242 -3.73 -3.68 16.71
C GLU A 242 -2.31 -4.21 16.40
N ASP A 243 -1.71 -5.04 17.26
CA ASP A 243 -0.42 -5.67 16.98
C ASP A 243 -0.47 -6.58 15.76
N VAL A 244 -1.55 -7.34 15.60
CA VAL A 244 -1.77 -8.16 14.39
C VAL A 244 -1.90 -7.29 13.15
N ILE A 245 -2.66 -6.20 13.21
CA ILE A 245 -2.82 -5.23 12.10
C ILE A 245 -1.46 -4.63 11.74
N VAL A 246 -0.68 -4.20 12.71
CA VAL A 246 0.66 -3.63 12.47
C VAL A 246 1.57 -4.63 11.78
N ASN A 247 1.57 -5.89 12.22
CA ASN A 247 2.38 -6.93 11.58
C ASN A 247 1.90 -7.25 10.16
N ASP A 248 0.59 -7.29 9.93
CA ASP A 248 0.03 -7.49 8.58
C ASP A 248 0.36 -6.29 7.67
N ALA A 249 0.28 -5.06 8.16
CA ALA A 249 0.65 -3.85 7.44
C ALA A 249 2.14 -3.82 7.04
N ARG A 250 3.03 -4.36 7.88
CA ARG A 250 4.46 -4.53 7.53
C ARG A 250 4.63 -5.40 6.30
N ARG A 251 3.90 -6.52 6.22
CA ARG A 251 3.89 -7.41 5.06
C ARG A 251 3.26 -6.75 3.83
N GLU A 252 2.18 -6.00 4.04
CA GLU A 252 1.37 -5.42 3.00
C GLU A 252 2.04 -4.25 2.29
N PHE A 253 2.65 -3.35 3.06
CA PHE A 253 3.26 -2.11 2.56
C PHE A 253 4.77 -2.21 2.27
N MET A 254 5.30 -3.43 2.14
CA MET A 254 6.70 -3.62 1.77
C MET A 254 7.04 -2.81 0.51
N CYS A 255 8.12 -2.02 0.59
CA CYS A 255 8.65 -1.17 -0.50
C CYS A 255 7.70 -0.07 -1.02
N GLU A 256 6.54 0.16 -0.43
CA GLU A 256 5.58 1.19 -0.86
C GLU A 256 5.79 2.56 -0.20
N GLY A 257 6.69 2.68 0.77
CA GLY A 257 6.93 3.92 1.51
C GLY A 257 5.82 4.32 2.49
N GLN A 258 4.75 3.51 2.62
CA GLN A 258 3.59 3.84 3.47
C GLN A 258 3.80 3.49 4.94
N LEU A 259 4.68 2.55 5.23
CA LEU A 259 4.85 2.00 6.58
C LEU A 259 5.32 3.03 7.60
N PHE A 260 6.22 3.94 7.19
CA PHE A 260 6.68 5.04 8.05
C PHE A 260 5.51 5.90 8.56
N TYR A 261 4.61 6.28 7.67
CA TYR A 261 3.43 7.08 8.01
C TYR A 261 2.43 6.30 8.86
N PHE A 262 2.30 5.01 8.60
CA PHE A 262 1.45 4.11 9.39
C PHE A 262 1.94 4.02 10.84
N TYR A 263 3.23 3.81 11.05
CA TYR A 263 3.85 3.80 12.38
C TYR A 263 3.74 5.15 13.10
N LYS A 264 4.03 6.24 12.38
CA LYS A 264 3.90 7.60 12.91
C LYS A 264 2.50 7.87 13.44
N ARG A 265 1.48 7.50 12.67
CA ARG A 265 0.06 7.70 13.04
C ARG A 265 -0.32 6.93 14.31
N LEU A 266 0.14 5.71 14.44
CA LEU A 266 -0.15 4.84 15.59
C LEU A 266 0.79 5.08 16.79
N GLY A 267 1.77 5.97 16.68
CA GLY A 267 2.79 6.18 17.71
C GLY A 267 3.67 4.95 17.94
N ARG A 268 3.75 4.04 16.96
CA ARG A 268 4.56 2.82 17.07
C ARG A 268 6.03 3.13 16.89
N LYS A 269 6.86 2.59 17.75
CA LYS A 269 8.31 2.72 17.69
C LYS A 269 8.92 1.52 17.01
N VAL A 270 9.96 1.77 16.24
CA VAL A 270 10.80 0.72 15.67
C VAL A 270 12.03 0.56 16.53
N VAL A 271 12.33 -0.67 16.90
CA VAL A 271 13.55 -1.05 17.62
C VAL A 271 14.44 -1.77 16.63
N ASP A 272 15.72 -1.43 16.57
CA ASP A 272 16.66 -2.17 15.73
C ASP A 272 16.87 -3.60 16.23
N GLU A 273 17.43 -4.46 15.41
CA GLU A 273 17.65 -5.88 15.76
C GLU A 273 18.57 -6.08 16.95
N SER A 274 19.51 -5.17 17.13
CA SER A 274 20.46 -5.22 18.25
C SER A 274 19.84 -4.73 19.56
N GLY A 275 18.67 -4.07 19.51
CA GLY A 275 18.06 -3.38 20.64
C GLY A 275 18.79 -2.10 21.06
N ASN A 276 19.82 -1.69 20.29
CA ASN A 276 20.63 -0.52 20.64
C ASN A 276 19.96 0.81 20.30
N TYR A 277 19.02 0.79 19.34
CA TYR A 277 18.30 1.97 18.93
C TYR A 277 16.79 1.73 19.01
N THR A 278 16.11 2.64 19.68
CA THR A 278 14.64 2.70 19.71
C THR A 278 14.20 4.05 19.19
N MET A 279 13.38 4.06 18.17
CA MET A 279 12.79 5.27 17.59
C MET A 279 12.08 6.10 18.66
N THR A 280 12.31 7.40 18.64
CA THR A 280 11.65 8.39 19.50
C THR A 280 10.65 9.22 18.68
N GLU A 281 9.85 10.06 19.33
CA GLU A 281 8.92 10.97 18.62
C GLU A 281 9.65 11.93 17.66
N LYS A 282 10.88 12.31 18.00
CA LYS A 282 11.71 13.19 17.17
C LYS A 282 12.09 12.54 15.83
N ASP A 283 12.22 11.23 15.79
CA ASP A 283 12.60 10.50 14.57
C ASP A 283 11.49 10.47 13.52
N PHE A 284 10.25 10.79 13.93
CA PHE A 284 9.13 10.97 13.00
C PHE A 284 9.04 12.39 12.41
N VAL A 285 9.93 13.28 12.79
CA VAL A 285 10.01 14.65 12.27
C VAL A 285 11.29 14.77 11.46
N LEU A 286 11.17 14.78 10.14
CA LEU A 286 12.32 14.96 9.27
C LEU A 286 12.94 16.34 9.50
N PRO A 287 14.26 16.44 9.68
CA PRO A 287 14.93 17.72 9.82
C PRO A 287 14.76 18.54 8.52
N LEU A 288 14.72 19.86 8.66
CA LEU A 288 14.78 20.71 7.48
C LEU A 288 16.16 20.56 6.81
N PRO A 289 16.21 20.55 5.47
CA PRO A 289 17.48 20.61 4.77
C PRO A 289 18.29 21.85 5.20
N ASP A 290 19.61 21.73 5.25
CA ASP A 290 20.51 22.82 5.66
C ASP A 290 20.29 24.08 4.79
N VAL A 291 20.01 23.89 3.49
CA VAL A 291 19.68 24.97 2.57
C VAL A 291 18.43 25.74 2.99
N GLU A 292 17.42 25.08 3.53
CA GLU A 292 16.20 25.74 4.04
C GLU A 292 16.48 26.49 5.37
N LEU A 293 17.41 26.00 6.17
CA LEU A 293 17.84 26.70 7.37
C LEU A 293 18.68 27.92 7.04
N GLU A 294 19.56 27.83 6.04
CA GLU A 294 20.49 28.89 5.65
C GLU A 294 19.81 29.99 4.83
N PHE A 295 18.94 29.65 3.88
CA PHE A 295 18.35 30.60 2.94
C PHE A 295 16.83 30.79 3.09
N GLY A 296 16.14 29.92 3.82
CA GLY A 296 14.69 29.93 3.96
C GLY A 296 14.12 31.00 4.88
N ASN A 297 14.95 31.82 5.54
CA ASN A 297 14.57 32.86 6.50
C ASN A 297 13.57 32.39 7.58
N ARG A 298 13.61 31.09 7.93
CA ARG A 298 12.75 30.48 8.93
C ARG A 298 13.43 30.58 10.29
N LEU A 299 12.70 31.13 11.25
CA LEU A 299 13.18 31.25 12.61
C LEU A 299 13.46 29.84 13.19
N SER A 300 14.71 29.60 13.59
CA SER A 300 15.17 28.33 14.19
C SER A 300 14.37 27.91 15.44
N GLU A 301 13.58 28.81 15.99
CA GLU A 301 12.74 28.59 17.17
C GLU A 301 11.51 27.72 16.94
N LEU A 302 11.07 27.56 15.68
CA LEU A 302 9.93 26.69 15.33
C LEU A 302 10.31 25.19 15.28
N TYR A 303 11.58 24.87 15.41
CA TYR A 303 12.12 23.50 15.21
C TYR A 303 13.03 23.00 16.33
N LYS A 304 12.98 23.66 17.50
CA LYS A 304 13.67 23.20 18.72
C LYS A 304 12.87 22.18 19.51
#